data_01f72ee7a871b77c13ce27d87d67c538
#
_entry.id   01f72ee7a871b77c13ce27d87d67c538
#
_cell.length_a   1.000
_cell.length_b   1.000
_cell.length_c   1.000
_cell.angle_alpha   90.00
_cell.angle_beta   90.00
_cell.angle_gamma   90.00
#
_symmetry.space_group_name_H-M   'P 1'
#
loop_
_entity.id
_entity.type
_entity.pdbx_description
1 polymer ?
#
loop_
_entity_poly.entity_id
_entity_poly.type
_entity_poly.pdbx_seq_one_letter_code
_entity_poly.pdbx_strand_id
1 'polypeptide(L)'
;MGKAYGFFEIPSVTAAVVAVDIMCKTADVQFVTWEKKLGGRLVTIIIRGDVSAVKQAVEAAEAGGIKKPVFAVVIPSPHEEILKIINNSANRVS
;
A
#
# COMPACT_ATOMS: atom_id res chain seq x y z
N MET A 1 -15.37 8.29 -11.41
CA MET A 1 -14.83 6.94 -11.23
C MET A 1 -14.21 6.79 -9.85
N GLY A 2 -14.45 5.66 -9.21
CA GLY A 2 -13.88 5.39 -7.91
C GLY A 2 -12.38 5.13 -8.00
N LYS A 3 -11.68 5.39 -6.91
CA LYS A 3 -10.26 5.07 -6.80
C LYS A 3 -10.07 3.61 -6.44
N ALA A 4 -9.00 3.03 -6.94
CA ALA A 4 -8.53 1.71 -6.52
C ALA A 4 -7.57 1.87 -5.34
N TYR A 5 -7.52 0.86 -4.51
CA TYR A 5 -6.60 0.81 -3.37
C TYR A 5 -5.71 -0.41 -3.48
N GLY A 6 -4.44 -0.23 -3.20
CA GLY A 6 -3.49 -1.32 -3.14
C GLY A 6 -3.10 -1.59 -1.70
N PHE A 7 -3.08 -2.87 -1.32
CA PHE A 7 -2.65 -3.34 -0.01
C PHE A 7 -1.41 -4.19 -0.22
N PHE A 8 -0.34 -3.85 0.47
CA PHE A 8 0.97 -4.49 0.29
C PHE A 8 1.54 -4.79 1.67
N GLU A 9 1.55 -6.06 2.04
CA GLU A 9 2.00 -6.49 3.36
C GLU A 9 3.40 -7.10 3.27
N ILE A 10 4.33 -6.54 4.04
CA ILE A 10 5.73 -6.90 3.94
C ILE A 10 6.39 -6.91 5.32
N PRO A 11 7.28 -7.88 5.59
CA PRO A 11 8.04 -7.87 6.85
C PRO A 11 9.14 -6.83 6.79
N SER A 12 9.29 -6.04 7.83
CA SER A 12 10.33 -5.03 7.96
C SER A 12 9.89 -3.63 7.57
N VAL A 13 10.07 -2.70 8.48
CA VAL A 13 9.78 -1.27 8.24
C VAL A 13 10.66 -0.73 7.13
N THR A 14 11.95 -1.09 7.11
CA THR A 14 12.87 -0.60 6.09
C THR A 14 12.44 -1.08 4.70
N ALA A 15 12.07 -2.34 4.58
CA ALA A 15 11.57 -2.86 3.30
C ALA A 15 10.26 -2.17 2.88
N ALA A 16 9.40 -1.83 3.84
CA ALA A 16 8.16 -1.10 3.57
C ALA A 16 8.44 0.30 3.03
N VAL A 17 9.38 1.02 3.64
CA VAL A 17 9.76 2.36 3.17
C VAL A 17 10.29 2.32 1.74
N VAL A 18 11.14 1.34 1.44
CA VAL A 18 11.66 1.16 0.08
C VAL A 18 10.54 0.84 -0.90
N ALA A 19 9.59 -0.01 -0.49
CA ALA A 19 8.46 -0.36 -1.34
C ALA A 19 7.59 0.87 -1.66
N VAL A 20 7.31 1.71 -0.66
CA VAL A 20 6.54 2.95 -0.87
C VAL A 20 7.26 3.87 -1.83
N ASP A 21 8.57 4.02 -1.68
CA ASP A 21 9.37 4.86 -2.57
C ASP A 21 9.28 4.37 -4.02
N ILE A 22 9.42 3.07 -4.23
CA ILE A 22 9.29 2.47 -5.56
C ILE A 22 7.91 2.73 -6.15
N MET A 23 6.86 2.48 -5.37
CA MET A 23 5.49 2.67 -5.81
C MET A 23 5.23 4.11 -6.27
N CYS A 24 5.63 5.07 -5.45
CA CYS A 24 5.37 6.48 -5.72
C CYS A 24 6.22 7.03 -6.87
N LYS A 25 7.38 6.45 -7.12
CA LYS A 25 8.23 6.83 -8.25
C LYS A 25 7.81 6.19 -9.57
N THR A 26 7.14 5.04 -9.50
CA THR A 26 6.77 4.26 -10.69
C THR A 26 5.48 4.72 -11.32
N ALA A 27 4.50 5.09 -10.52
CA ALA A 27 3.15 5.39 -11.00
C ALA A 27 2.53 6.53 -10.20
N ASP A 28 1.48 7.12 -10.75
CA ASP A 28 0.76 8.22 -10.09
C ASP A 28 -0.19 7.65 -9.03
N VAL A 29 0.39 7.29 -7.89
CA VAL A 29 -0.35 6.79 -6.75
C VAL A 29 -0.03 7.63 -5.52
N GLN A 30 -0.95 7.60 -4.56
CA GLN A 30 -0.79 8.30 -3.29
C GLN A 30 -0.59 7.29 -2.18
N PHE A 31 0.40 7.55 -1.32
CA PHE A 31 0.54 6.80 -0.07
C PHE A 31 -0.57 7.28 0.87
N VAL A 32 -1.41 6.36 1.34
CA VAL A 32 -2.54 6.69 2.20
C VAL A 32 -2.18 6.50 3.67
N THR A 33 -1.73 5.31 4.01
CA THR A 33 -1.40 4.96 5.40
C THR A 33 -0.61 3.66 5.44
N TRP A 34 -0.08 3.35 6.61
CA TRP A 34 0.47 2.03 6.90
C TRP A 34 0.06 1.59 8.30
N GLU A 35 0.02 0.28 8.51
CA GLU A 35 -0.23 -0.31 9.82
C GLU A 35 0.96 -1.20 10.16
N LYS A 36 1.56 -0.94 11.31
CA LYS A 36 2.72 -1.72 11.78
C LYS A 36 2.26 -2.68 12.86
N LYS A 37 2.68 -3.92 12.75
CA LYS A 37 2.37 -5.00 13.70
C LYS A 37 3.65 -5.70 14.12
N LEU A 38 3.59 -6.44 15.22
CA LEU A 38 4.70 -7.24 15.71
C LEU A 38 5.98 -6.41 15.91
N GLY A 39 5.83 -5.19 16.44
CA GLY A 39 6.97 -4.31 16.67
C GLY A 39 7.65 -3.85 15.39
N GLY A 40 6.90 -3.72 14.31
CA GLY A 40 7.45 -3.29 13.01
C GLY A 40 7.98 -4.42 12.15
N ARG A 41 7.81 -5.68 12.58
CA ARG A 41 8.22 -6.85 11.80
C ARG A 41 7.22 -7.24 10.72
N LEU A 42 6.05 -6.60 10.73
CA LEU A 42 5.03 -6.78 9.70
C LEU A 42 4.37 -5.44 9.45
N VAL A 43 4.37 -4.99 8.20
CA VAL A 43 3.85 -3.67 7.83
C VAL A 43 2.89 -3.83 6.67
N THR A 44 1.69 -3.27 6.81
CA THR A 44 0.73 -3.21 5.71
C THR A 44 0.71 -1.78 5.16
N ILE A 45 1.08 -1.65 3.90
CA ILE A 45 1.07 -0.37 3.19
C ILE A 45 -0.23 -0.26 2.40
N ILE A 46 -0.85 0.92 2.42
CA ILE A 46 -2.06 1.17 1.64
C ILE A 46 -1.80 2.37 0.73
N ILE A 47 -1.99 2.16 -0.57
CA ILE A 47 -1.87 3.20 -1.60
C ILE A 47 -3.19 3.36 -2.34
N ARG A 48 -3.34 4.47 -3.03
CA ARG A 48 -4.56 4.82 -3.76
C ARG A 48 -4.21 5.43 -5.11
N GLY A 49 -5.03 5.19 -6.10
CA GLY A 49 -4.88 5.75 -7.44
C GLY A 49 -5.85 5.11 -8.41
N ASP A 50 -5.64 5.35 -9.69
CA ASP A 50 -6.39 4.64 -10.72
C ASP A 50 -5.97 3.17 -10.73
N VAL A 51 -6.85 2.29 -11.18
CA VAL A 51 -6.60 0.84 -11.15
C VAL A 51 -5.26 0.48 -11.80
N SER A 52 -5.00 0.99 -13.00
CA SER A 52 -3.77 0.66 -13.71
C SER A 52 -2.53 1.19 -13.00
N ALA A 53 -2.61 2.38 -12.42
CA ALA A 53 -1.49 2.96 -11.68
C ALA A 53 -1.18 2.16 -10.43
N VAL A 54 -2.21 1.75 -9.69
CA VAL A 54 -2.04 0.95 -8.47
C VAL A 54 -1.43 -0.42 -8.81
N LYS A 55 -1.90 -1.06 -9.87
CA LYS A 55 -1.34 -2.34 -10.34
C LYS A 55 0.14 -2.21 -10.69
N GLN A 56 0.50 -1.18 -11.45
CA GLN A 56 1.89 -0.93 -11.83
C GLN A 56 2.77 -0.70 -10.60
N ALA A 57 2.28 0.09 -9.65
CA ALA A 57 3.03 0.39 -8.42
C ALA A 57 3.29 -0.88 -7.62
N VAL A 58 2.27 -1.70 -7.41
CA VAL A 58 2.39 -2.95 -6.66
C VAL A 58 3.36 -3.90 -7.34
N GLU A 59 3.24 -4.09 -8.65
CA GLU A 59 4.13 -4.97 -9.40
C GLU A 59 5.58 -4.51 -9.35
N ALA A 60 5.81 -3.19 -9.45
CA ALA A 60 7.15 -2.65 -9.37
C ALA A 60 7.79 -2.89 -7.99
N ALA A 61 7.01 -2.72 -6.93
CA ALA A 61 7.49 -2.96 -5.57
C ALA A 61 7.78 -4.46 -5.32
N GLU A 62 6.97 -5.34 -5.90
CA GLU A 62 7.22 -6.79 -5.81
C GLU A 62 8.52 -7.18 -6.50
N ALA A 63 8.81 -6.58 -7.65
CA ALA A 63 9.98 -6.91 -8.45
C ALA A 63 11.26 -6.26 -7.93
N GLY A 64 11.17 -5.02 -7.45
CA GLY A 64 12.35 -4.21 -7.16
C GLY A 64 12.65 -3.94 -5.68
N GLY A 65 11.84 -4.46 -4.77
CA GLY A 65 12.00 -4.20 -3.36
C GLY A 65 13.08 -5.04 -2.70
N ILE A 66 13.39 -4.69 -1.45
CA ILE A 66 14.37 -5.42 -0.63
C ILE A 66 13.88 -6.82 -0.32
N LYS A 67 12.59 -6.95 -0.04
CA LYS A 67 11.95 -8.23 0.29
C LYS A 67 10.68 -8.42 -0.53
N LYS A 68 10.27 -9.67 -0.68
CA LYS A 68 8.98 -9.99 -1.29
C LYS A 68 7.86 -9.74 -0.28
N PRO A 69 6.71 -9.25 -0.72
CA PRO A 69 5.56 -9.11 0.18
C PRO A 69 4.99 -10.47 0.56
N VAL A 70 4.35 -10.52 1.72
CA VAL A 70 3.54 -11.67 2.14
C VAL A 70 2.26 -11.69 1.32
N PHE A 71 1.66 -10.53 1.14
CA PHE A 71 0.47 -10.32 0.32
C PHE A 71 0.56 -9.03 -0.45
N ALA A 72 -0.04 -9.03 -1.64
CA ALA A 72 -0.23 -7.81 -2.43
C ALA A 72 -1.58 -7.95 -3.15
N VAL A 73 -2.47 -7.01 -2.93
CA VAL A 73 -3.84 -7.04 -3.45
C VAL A 73 -4.23 -5.67 -3.96
N VAL A 74 -4.94 -5.63 -5.08
CA VAL A 74 -5.54 -4.39 -5.60
C VAL A 74 -7.06 -4.54 -5.53
N ILE A 75 -7.71 -3.59 -4.87
CA ILE A 75 -9.16 -3.57 -4.73
C ILE A 75 -9.71 -2.36 -5.50
N PRO A 76 -10.31 -2.58 -6.68
CA PRO A 76 -10.97 -1.49 -7.41
C PRO A 76 -12.27 -1.12 -6.70
N SER A 77 -12.46 0.14 -6.37
CA SER A 77 -13.70 0.66 -5.77
C SER A 77 -14.11 -0.10 -4.51
N PRO A 78 -13.32 -0.04 -3.43
CA PRO A 78 -13.65 -0.75 -2.20
C PRO A 78 -15.00 -0.32 -1.62
N HIS A 79 -15.65 -1.24 -0.92
CA HIS A 79 -16.89 -0.97 -0.19
C HIS A 79 -16.68 0.16 0.83
N GLU A 80 -17.75 0.92 1.10
CA GLU A 80 -17.70 2.04 2.05
C GLU A 80 -17.12 1.66 3.41
N GLU A 81 -17.43 0.48 3.91
CA GLU A 81 -16.94 0.03 5.21
C GLU A 81 -15.41 -0.14 5.21
N ILE A 82 -14.86 -0.56 4.08
CA ILE A 82 -13.41 -0.66 3.93
C ILE A 82 -12.79 0.74 3.91
N LEU A 83 -13.42 1.68 3.21
CA LEU A 83 -12.95 3.06 3.17
C LEU A 83 -12.92 3.70 4.56
N LYS A 84 -13.89 3.38 5.42
CA LYS A 84 -13.90 3.88 6.79
C LYS A 84 -12.70 3.37 7.58
N ILE A 85 -12.37 2.09 7.44
CA ILE A 85 -11.21 1.49 8.10
C ILE A 85 -9.93 2.17 7.63
N ILE A 86 -9.78 2.37 6.32
CA ILE A 86 -8.62 3.02 5.73
C ILE A 86 -8.49 4.47 6.24
N ASN A 87 -9.58 5.21 6.25
CA ASN A 87 -9.57 6.61 6.69
C ASN A 87 -9.23 6.73 8.17
N ASN A 88 -9.73 5.82 9.00
CA ASN A 88 -9.39 5.81 10.42
C ASN A 88 -7.90 5.56 10.62
N SER A 89 -7.33 4.65 9.86
CA SER A 89 -5.89 4.38 9.91
C SER A 89 -5.09 5.61 9.47
N ALA A 90 -5.48 6.25 8.37
CA ALA A 90 -4.81 7.44 7.86
C ALA A 90 -4.83 8.58 8.87
N ASN A 91 -5.95 8.76 9.56
CA ASN A 91 -6.07 9.81 10.58
C ASN A 91 -5.16 9.56 11.78
N ARG A 92 -4.92 8.30 12.15
CA ARG A 92 -4.01 7.98 13.24
C ARG A 92 -2.54 8.22 12.88
N VAL A 93 -2.20 8.05 11.61
CA VAL A 93 -0.82 8.17 11.13
C VAL A 93 -0.43 9.61 10.83
N SER A 94 -1.37 10.41 10.37
CA SER A 94 -1.10 11.78 9.93
C SER A 94 -0.89 12.78 11.09
#